data_36f85c0a64671306376ed4c0ff095fd4
#
_entry.id   36f85c0a64671306376ed4c0ff095fd4
#
_cell.length_a   1.000
_cell.length_b   1.000
_cell.length_c   1.000
_cell.angle_alpha   90.00
_cell.angle_beta   90.00
_cell.angle_gamma   90.00
#
_symmetry.space_group_name_H-M   'P 1'
#
loop_
_entity.id
_entity.type
_entity.pdbx_description
1 polymer ?
#
loop_
_entity_poly.entity_id
_entity_poly.type
_entity_poly.pdbx_seq_one_letter_code
_entity_poly.pdbx_strand_id
1 'polypeptide(L)'
;RDLVRSRGLGDVYKRQGLWSAAYARRPRPVWFWTASLLLSLLLLTFSPTASPWQLVLGALVLLLLYAIRFGRRGSTAAVRVWCRAALLLLAAAVVLTALGDTARPALLTSLQQHLSRTVQEIRCGSNDDAGLTDGDLTSAGTRRQSEDAMLRVTMSQPGSYYLRGFVGEVYDGSRWLPQTNATLSANADTFYWLHHDAFYGQAQIVGAAQSAAPEVLHGENRITVTNAAASSRYLYAPYETMPTSPTLDAAAIGDAAQYAPGLRGQRSYTVLAANNIIVQYQRIAAGLTSDAVLPSAFLQTEGAYNRYVYTVDTALPPELDSFLREKLGAYTVEDGQRHFDYQKAKQNILFYLSTYATYSESVSPVPPGVDFVLSFLDGAQTGYDVHYASAAAMMFRYYGIPARYAEGFLVTKDDASRLQPGETLTLNGTSGHAWVEYYQDGVGWLPFEVAPGYLSAMEQAETYRSISGLVGHSSSCLLYT
;
A
#
# COMPACT_ATOMS: atom_id res chain seq x y z
N ARG A 1 22.76 -15.72 -4.21
CA ARG A 1 21.49 -15.00 -4.50
C ARG A 1 21.70 -13.53 -4.79
N ASP A 2 22.72 -12.87 -4.30
CA ASP A 2 23.17 -11.53 -4.74
C ASP A 2 23.50 -11.45 -6.24
N LEU A 3 23.78 -12.58 -6.86
CA LEU A 3 24.10 -12.70 -8.29
C LEU A 3 22.92 -12.39 -9.24
N VAL A 4 21.67 -12.55 -8.81
CA VAL A 4 20.50 -12.27 -9.67
C VAL A 4 20.15 -10.77 -9.62
N ARG A 5 20.29 -10.15 -8.44
CA ARG A 5 20.10 -8.70 -8.27
C ARG A 5 21.24 -7.90 -8.95
N SER A 6 22.48 -8.42 -8.86
CA SER A 6 23.62 -7.83 -9.55
C SER A 6 23.59 -8.04 -11.07
N ARG A 7 22.94 -9.11 -11.58
CA ARG A 7 22.76 -9.30 -13.03
C ARG A 7 21.85 -8.25 -13.65
N GLY A 8 20.75 -7.86 -12.99
CA GLY A 8 19.87 -6.81 -13.50
C GLY A 8 20.57 -5.45 -13.60
N LEU A 9 21.29 -5.04 -12.55
CA LEU A 9 22.09 -3.82 -12.58
C LEU A 9 23.26 -3.92 -13.57
N GLY A 10 23.97 -5.05 -13.58
CA GLY A 10 25.08 -5.29 -14.50
C GLY A 10 24.67 -5.23 -15.98
N ASP A 11 23.47 -5.71 -16.32
CA ASP A 11 22.94 -5.64 -17.69
C ASP A 11 22.48 -4.22 -18.07
N VAL A 12 22.00 -3.42 -17.13
CA VAL A 12 21.73 -2.01 -17.35
C VAL A 12 23.03 -1.25 -17.63
N TYR A 13 24.08 -1.47 -16.84
CA TYR A 13 25.38 -0.84 -17.07
C TYR A 13 26.06 -1.33 -18.35
N LYS A 14 25.93 -2.61 -18.72
CA LYS A 14 26.44 -3.12 -20.01
C LYS A 14 25.70 -2.50 -21.20
N ARG A 15 24.37 -2.36 -21.12
CA ARG A 15 23.58 -1.70 -22.15
C ARG A 15 23.89 -0.21 -22.23
N GLN A 16 24.13 0.46 -21.09
CA GLN A 16 24.63 1.83 -21.05
C GLN A 16 25.99 1.97 -21.76
N GLY A 17 26.92 1.07 -21.47
CA GLY A 17 28.22 1.05 -22.11
C GLY A 17 28.14 0.81 -23.62
N LEU A 18 27.31 -0.11 -24.09
CA LEU A 18 27.09 -0.38 -25.51
C LEU A 18 26.39 0.79 -26.21
N TRP A 19 25.43 1.44 -25.58
CA TRP A 19 24.78 2.65 -26.12
C TRP A 19 25.75 3.81 -26.19
N SER A 20 26.57 4.03 -25.18
CA SER A 20 27.60 5.07 -25.15
C SER A 20 28.64 4.83 -26.24
N ALA A 21 29.03 3.58 -26.46
CA ALA A 21 29.98 3.19 -27.50
C ALA A 21 29.40 3.32 -28.93
N ALA A 22 28.14 2.96 -29.12
CA ALA A 22 27.44 3.11 -30.41
C ALA A 22 27.24 4.59 -30.77
N TYR A 23 26.91 5.42 -29.77
CA TYR A 23 26.72 6.86 -29.92
C TYR A 23 28.03 7.63 -30.16
N ALA A 24 29.16 7.09 -29.71
CA ALA A 24 30.49 7.68 -29.94
C ALA A 24 30.85 7.82 -31.43
N ARG A 25 30.17 7.08 -32.32
CA ARG A 25 30.50 7.07 -33.75
C ARG A 25 29.88 8.21 -34.58
N ARG A 26 28.69 8.74 -34.26
CA ARG A 26 28.08 9.90 -34.99
C ARG A 26 27.04 10.67 -34.14
N PRO A 27 27.36 11.48 -33.15
CA PRO A 27 26.36 12.19 -32.39
C PRO A 27 26.06 13.58 -32.91
N ARG A 28 24.79 13.93 -32.93
CA ARG A 28 24.32 15.31 -32.84
C ARG A 28 24.31 15.69 -31.36
N PRO A 29 24.97 16.77 -30.93
CA PRO A 29 25.17 17.07 -29.51
C PRO A 29 23.86 17.21 -28.71
N VAL A 30 22.78 17.68 -29.36
CA VAL A 30 21.46 17.83 -28.73
C VAL A 30 20.88 16.47 -28.29
N TRP A 31 20.97 15.46 -29.15
CA TRP A 31 20.45 14.13 -28.83
C TRP A 31 21.23 13.43 -27.70
N PHE A 32 22.51 13.71 -27.58
CA PHE A 32 23.33 13.18 -26.46
C PHE A 32 22.86 13.75 -25.12
N TRP A 33 22.61 15.06 -25.05
CA TRP A 33 22.14 15.69 -23.83
C TRP A 33 20.73 15.28 -23.45
N THR A 34 19.82 15.18 -24.43
CA THR A 34 18.47 14.70 -24.17
C THR A 34 18.45 13.24 -23.72
N ALA A 35 19.24 12.37 -24.36
CA ALA A 35 19.35 10.96 -23.94
C ALA A 35 20.01 10.82 -22.56
N SER A 36 21.02 11.62 -22.25
CA SER A 36 21.69 11.62 -20.93
C SER A 36 20.78 12.15 -19.84
N LEU A 37 20.02 13.21 -20.12
CA LEU A 37 19.01 13.75 -19.20
C LEU A 37 17.90 12.74 -18.95
N LEU A 38 17.36 12.14 -20.02
CA LEU A 38 16.36 11.08 -19.94
C LEU A 38 16.85 9.88 -19.14
N LEU A 39 18.08 9.46 -19.37
CA LEU A 39 18.69 8.33 -18.65
C LEU A 39 18.93 8.66 -17.18
N SER A 40 19.36 9.89 -16.86
CA SER A 40 19.53 10.35 -15.47
C SER A 40 18.19 10.46 -14.74
N LEU A 41 17.15 10.96 -15.43
CA LEU A 41 15.79 10.98 -14.92
C LEU A 41 15.25 9.56 -14.65
N LEU A 42 15.51 8.65 -15.57
CA LEU A 42 15.12 7.25 -15.50
C LEU A 42 15.83 6.54 -14.32
N LEU A 43 17.13 6.82 -14.12
CA LEU A 43 17.87 6.31 -12.97
C LEU A 43 17.35 6.87 -11.63
N LEU A 44 16.99 8.15 -11.59
CA LEU A 44 16.38 8.77 -10.40
C LEU A 44 15.03 8.16 -10.05
N THR A 45 14.23 7.79 -11.06
CA THR A 45 12.90 7.22 -10.85
C THR A 45 12.91 5.73 -10.49
N PHE A 46 13.89 4.97 -11.01
CA PHE A 46 13.99 3.51 -10.80
C PHE A 46 14.91 3.06 -9.67
N SER A 47 15.68 3.96 -9.09
CA SER A 47 16.61 3.65 -8.00
C SER A 47 16.47 4.66 -6.86
N PRO A 48 15.39 4.59 -6.10
CA PRO A 48 15.16 5.48 -4.94
C PRO A 48 16.25 5.32 -3.86
N THR A 49 17.01 4.22 -3.90
CA THR A 49 18.14 3.92 -3.01
C THR A 49 19.50 4.21 -3.64
N ALA A 50 19.55 4.80 -4.86
CA ALA A 50 20.82 5.19 -5.46
C ALA A 50 21.51 6.18 -4.52
N SER A 51 22.68 5.80 -4.01
CA SER A 51 23.46 6.71 -3.16
C SER A 51 23.79 7.96 -3.96
N PRO A 52 23.83 9.15 -3.33
CA PRO A 52 24.22 10.40 -4.01
C PRO A 52 25.52 10.25 -4.79
N TRP A 53 26.44 9.42 -4.31
CA TRP A 53 27.71 9.10 -4.97
C TRP A 53 27.55 8.39 -6.32
N GLN A 54 26.58 7.53 -6.50
CA GLN A 54 26.31 6.84 -7.77
C GLN A 54 25.84 7.82 -8.84
N LEU A 55 25.01 8.79 -8.45
CA LEU A 55 24.54 9.87 -9.34
C LEU A 55 25.68 10.81 -9.73
N VAL A 56 26.54 11.16 -8.77
CA VAL A 56 27.73 11.98 -9.00
C VAL A 56 28.73 11.26 -9.91
N LEU A 57 28.97 9.97 -9.65
CA LEU A 57 29.85 9.16 -10.49
C LEU A 57 29.31 9.02 -11.91
N GLY A 58 28.02 8.82 -12.08
CA GLY A 58 27.36 8.78 -13.39
C GLY A 58 27.49 10.12 -14.13
N ALA A 59 27.27 11.24 -13.46
CA ALA A 59 27.44 12.57 -14.02
C ALA A 59 28.91 12.86 -14.37
N LEU A 60 29.87 12.46 -13.53
CA LEU A 60 31.31 12.59 -13.80
C LEU A 60 31.72 11.76 -15.02
N VAL A 61 31.25 10.52 -15.16
CA VAL A 61 31.53 9.67 -16.32
C VAL A 61 30.97 10.30 -17.59
N LEU A 62 29.77 10.83 -17.58
CA LEU A 62 29.15 11.53 -18.70
C LEU A 62 29.93 12.78 -19.09
N LEU A 63 30.39 13.57 -18.12
CA LEU A 63 31.21 14.75 -18.33
C LEU A 63 32.61 14.39 -18.88
N LEU A 64 33.18 13.30 -18.37
CA LEU A 64 34.48 12.80 -18.86
C LEU A 64 34.42 12.33 -20.32
N LEU A 65 33.36 11.55 -20.66
CA LEU A 65 33.14 11.10 -22.03
C LEU A 65 32.91 12.29 -22.99
N TYR A 66 32.21 13.30 -22.52
CA TYR A 66 32.03 14.54 -23.27
C TYR A 66 33.33 15.32 -23.44
N ALA A 67 34.13 15.48 -22.39
CA ALA A 67 35.43 16.17 -22.42
C ALA A 67 36.43 15.48 -23.37
N ILE A 68 36.52 14.15 -23.37
CA ILE A 68 37.36 13.36 -24.28
C ILE A 68 36.96 13.58 -25.73
N ARG A 69 35.67 13.71 -26.00
CA ARG A 69 35.18 13.87 -27.38
C ARG A 69 35.40 15.29 -27.92
N PHE A 70 35.20 16.32 -27.09
CA PHE A 70 35.41 17.72 -27.51
C PHE A 70 36.87 18.14 -27.44
N GLY A 71 37.68 17.53 -26.56
CA GLY A 71 39.14 17.75 -26.50
C GLY A 71 39.87 17.40 -27.79
N ARG A 72 39.35 16.48 -28.58
CA ARG A 72 39.88 16.13 -29.91
C ARG A 72 39.68 17.18 -31.01
N ARG A 73 38.89 18.23 -30.76
CA ARG A 73 38.58 19.32 -31.71
C ARG A 73 39.22 20.69 -31.36
N GLY A 74 40.22 20.70 -30.50
CA GLY A 74 41.23 21.75 -30.49
C GLY A 74 40.89 23.11 -29.84
N SER A 75 39.87 23.23 -28.99
CA SER A 75 39.62 24.49 -28.29
C SER A 75 39.95 24.36 -26.78
N THR A 76 41.08 24.94 -26.37
CA THR A 76 41.51 25.04 -24.96
C THR A 76 40.52 25.80 -24.07
N ALA A 77 39.68 26.65 -24.66
CA ALA A 77 38.63 27.38 -23.96
C ALA A 77 37.46 26.46 -23.54
N ALA A 78 37.06 25.54 -24.42
CA ALA A 78 36.00 24.58 -24.14
C ALA A 78 36.40 23.62 -23.02
N VAL A 79 37.63 23.10 -23.03
CA VAL A 79 38.16 22.23 -21.98
C VAL A 79 38.15 22.93 -20.61
N ARG A 80 38.54 24.20 -20.55
CA ARG A 80 38.51 24.99 -19.31
C ARG A 80 37.11 25.23 -18.75
N VAL A 81 36.14 25.47 -19.62
CA VAL A 81 34.72 25.62 -19.21
C VAL A 81 34.19 24.29 -18.61
N TRP A 82 34.54 23.16 -19.25
CA TRP A 82 34.09 21.86 -18.78
C TRP A 82 34.79 21.39 -17.51
N CYS A 83 36.07 21.69 -17.34
CA CYS A 83 36.77 21.43 -16.07
C CYS A 83 36.15 22.25 -14.92
N ARG A 84 35.78 23.51 -15.18
CA ARG A 84 35.07 24.34 -14.18
C ARG A 84 33.69 23.82 -13.86
N ALA A 85 32.92 23.39 -14.85
CA ALA A 85 31.59 22.80 -14.64
C ALA A 85 31.69 21.47 -13.85
N ALA A 86 32.64 20.63 -14.16
CA ALA A 86 32.91 19.39 -13.40
C ALA A 86 33.32 19.68 -11.95
N LEU A 87 34.15 20.71 -11.73
CA LEU A 87 34.57 21.16 -10.39
C LEU A 87 33.42 21.71 -9.58
N LEU A 88 32.51 22.50 -10.21
CA LEU A 88 31.31 23.00 -9.57
C LEU A 88 30.31 21.88 -9.21
N LEU A 89 30.14 20.89 -10.08
CA LEU A 89 29.31 19.70 -9.79
C LEU A 89 29.92 18.85 -8.69
N LEU A 90 31.23 18.69 -8.66
CA LEU A 90 31.94 17.99 -7.59
C LEU A 90 31.80 18.75 -6.26
N ALA A 91 31.96 20.07 -6.27
CA ALA A 91 31.76 20.90 -5.09
C ALA A 91 30.30 20.84 -4.58
N ALA A 92 29.32 20.90 -5.49
CA ALA A 92 27.91 20.75 -5.13
C ALA A 92 27.62 19.36 -4.54
N ALA A 93 28.22 18.30 -5.09
CA ALA A 93 28.11 16.96 -4.56
C ALA A 93 28.72 16.80 -3.17
N VAL A 94 29.92 17.38 -2.95
CA VAL A 94 30.58 17.39 -1.63
C VAL A 94 29.74 18.17 -0.62
N VAL A 95 29.16 19.30 -0.99
CA VAL A 95 28.26 20.07 -0.13
C VAL A 95 27.01 19.27 0.19
N LEU A 96 26.38 18.60 -0.78
CA LEU A 96 25.19 17.76 -0.57
C LEU A 96 25.48 16.54 0.32
N THR A 97 26.71 16.01 0.27
CA THR A 97 27.11 14.87 1.14
C THR A 97 27.53 15.36 2.54
N ALA A 98 28.10 16.56 2.66
CA ALA A 98 28.49 17.16 3.94
C ALA A 98 27.26 17.62 4.77
N LEU A 99 26.15 17.93 4.10
CA LEU A 99 24.90 18.32 4.78
C LEU A 99 24.17 17.15 5.45
N GLY A 100 24.60 15.91 5.25
CA GLY A 100 24.04 14.71 5.88
C GLY A 100 22.61 14.41 5.46
N ASP A 101 22.06 13.29 5.94
CA ASP A 101 20.68 12.87 5.65
C ASP A 101 19.61 13.81 6.23
N THR A 102 19.96 14.67 7.18
CA THR A 102 19.07 15.62 7.86
C THR A 102 18.73 16.86 7.04
N ALA A 103 19.42 17.12 5.96
CA ALA A 103 19.25 18.32 5.12
C ALA A 103 19.08 18.01 3.63
N ARG A 104 18.53 16.84 3.28
CA ARG A 104 17.97 16.69 1.93
C ARG A 104 16.89 17.74 1.79
N PRO A 105 17.04 18.75 0.92
CA PRO A 105 16.02 19.80 0.85
C PRO A 105 14.69 19.10 0.54
N ALA A 106 13.66 19.37 1.33
CA ALA A 106 12.32 18.83 1.18
C ALA A 106 11.81 18.92 -0.28
N LEU A 107 12.31 19.92 -1.01
CA LEU A 107 12.11 20.10 -2.45
C LEU A 107 12.62 18.92 -3.34
N LEU A 108 13.76 18.30 -2.99
CA LEU A 108 14.27 17.17 -3.80
C LEU A 108 13.49 15.89 -3.55
N THR A 109 13.07 15.65 -2.32
CA THR A 109 12.22 14.51 -1.98
C THR A 109 10.82 14.66 -2.57
N SER A 110 10.24 15.86 -2.51
CA SER A 110 8.92 16.13 -3.12
C SER A 110 8.96 16.01 -4.65
N LEU A 111 10.00 16.53 -5.29
CA LEU A 111 10.20 16.38 -6.75
C LEU A 111 10.39 14.92 -7.15
N GLN A 112 11.17 14.15 -6.40
CA GLN A 112 11.40 12.73 -6.65
C GLN A 112 10.10 11.93 -6.51
N GLN A 113 9.32 12.21 -5.46
CA GLN A 113 8.02 11.58 -5.23
C GLN A 113 7.02 11.93 -6.34
N HIS A 114 6.94 13.20 -6.71
CA HIS A 114 6.07 13.66 -7.79
C HIS A 114 6.43 13.02 -9.15
N LEU A 115 7.72 12.98 -9.49
CA LEU A 115 8.20 12.34 -10.72
C LEU A 115 7.95 10.83 -10.71
N SER A 116 8.17 10.15 -9.57
CA SER A 116 7.93 8.70 -9.48
C SER A 116 6.44 8.38 -9.62
N ARG A 117 5.55 9.18 -9.00
CA ARG A 117 4.09 9.07 -9.14
C ARG A 117 3.67 9.27 -10.60
N THR A 118 4.08 10.37 -11.24
CA THR A 118 3.74 10.64 -12.65
C THR A 118 4.21 9.54 -13.58
N VAL A 119 5.42 8.99 -13.37
CA VAL A 119 5.93 7.86 -14.17
C VAL A 119 5.09 6.60 -13.93
N GLN A 120 4.66 6.35 -12.71
CA GLN A 120 3.78 5.20 -12.38
C GLN A 120 2.41 5.36 -13.01
N GLU A 121 1.80 6.53 -12.94
CA GLU A 121 0.51 6.85 -13.58
C GLU A 121 0.57 6.69 -15.11
N ILE A 122 1.63 7.19 -15.76
CA ILE A 122 1.85 6.98 -17.20
C ILE A 122 1.99 5.50 -17.56
N ARG A 123 2.61 4.70 -16.69
CA ARG A 123 2.88 3.27 -16.92
C ARG A 123 1.68 2.38 -16.64
N CYS A 124 0.99 2.64 -15.56
CA CYS A 124 0.01 1.74 -14.97
C CYS A 124 -1.41 2.32 -14.90
N GLY A 125 -1.59 3.62 -15.19
CA GLY A 125 -2.85 4.32 -14.92
C GLY A 125 -2.94 4.77 -13.47
N SER A 126 -4.04 5.45 -13.11
CA SER A 126 -4.38 5.86 -11.74
C SER A 126 -5.74 5.32 -11.33
N ASN A 127 -6.06 5.44 -10.04
CA ASN A 127 -7.37 5.13 -9.49
C ASN A 127 -8.20 6.39 -9.17
N ASP A 128 -7.76 7.55 -9.66
CA ASP A 128 -8.41 8.85 -9.37
C ASP A 128 -9.90 8.86 -9.79
N ASP A 129 -10.25 8.21 -10.92
CA ASP A 129 -11.61 8.08 -11.40
C ASP A 129 -12.49 7.15 -10.54
N ALA A 130 -11.89 6.41 -9.61
CA ALA A 130 -12.57 5.64 -8.58
C ALA A 130 -12.64 6.38 -7.23
N GLY A 131 -12.16 7.62 -7.16
CA GLY A 131 -12.09 8.40 -5.94
C GLY A 131 -11.08 7.86 -4.92
N LEU A 132 -10.10 7.08 -5.38
CA LEU A 132 -9.04 6.50 -4.57
C LEU A 132 -7.76 7.35 -4.70
N THR A 133 -6.97 7.39 -3.64
CA THR A 133 -5.84 8.31 -3.51
C THR A 133 -4.48 7.63 -3.69
N ASP A 134 -4.45 6.30 -3.78
CA ASP A 134 -3.23 5.50 -3.65
C ASP A 134 -2.39 5.94 -2.42
N GLY A 135 -3.09 6.26 -1.33
CA GLY A 135 -2.53 6.72 -0.06
C GLY A 135 -2.12 8.19 -0.01
N ASP A 136 -2.23 8.97 -1.08
CA ASP A 136 -1.92 10.41 -1.07
C ASP A 136 -3.12 11.24 -0.58
N LEU A 137 -3.23 11.40 0.73
CA LEU A 137 -4.35 12.11 1.37
C LEU A 137 -4.35 13.62 1.07
N THR A 138 -3.27 14.18 0.54
CA THR A 138 -3.22 15.60 0.14
C THR A 138 -4.15 15.90 -1.02
N SER A 139 -4.52 14.88 -1.79
CA SER A 139 -5.48 14.96 -2.89
C SER A 139 -6.94 14.71 -2.45
N ALA A 140 -7.16 14.30 -1.18
CA ALA A 140 -8.47 13.99 -0.64
C ALA A 140 -9.32 15.26 -0.45
N GLY A 141 -9.90 15.74 -1.55
CA GLY A 141 -10.90 16.81 -1.60
C GLY A 141 -12.27 16.25 -1.92
N THR A 142 -13.03 16.97 -2.77
CA THR A 142 -14.31 16.45 -3.26
C THR A 142 -14.10 15.14 -4.03
N ARG A 143 -14.77 14.09 -3.58
CA ARG A 143 -14.66 12.74 -4.17
C ARG A 143 -15.12 12.76 -5.63
N ARG A 144 -14.34 12.14 -6.49
CA ARG A 144 -14.66 11.97 -7.90
C ARG A 144 -14.80 10.49 -8.20
N GLN A 145 -15.92 10.09 -8.74
CA GLN A 145 -16.19 8.71 -9.14
C GLN A 145 -16.78 8.71 -10.54
N SER A 146 -16.21 7.91 -11.42
CA SER A 146 -16.68 7.73 -12.80
C SER A 146 -17.61 6.53 -12.89
N GLU A 147 -18.55 6.59 -13.82
CA GLU A 147 -19.36 5.43 -14.22
C GLU A 147 -18.61 4.52 -15.23
N ASP A 148 -17.37 4.88 -15.59
CA ASP A 148 -16.55 4.07 -16.47
C ASP A 148 -16.12 2.75 -15.81
N ALA A 149 -16.01 1.70 -16.61
CA ALA A 149 -15.56 0.40 -16.13
C ALA A 149 -14.11 0.45 -15.66
N MET A 150 -13.90 0.19 -14.39
CA MET A 150 -12.57 0.09 -13.77
C MET A 150 -12.03 -1.34 -13.80
N LEU A 151 -12.84 -2.31 -13.35
CA LEU A 151 -12.51 -3.73 -13.36
C LEU A 151 -13.67 -4.54 -13.95
N ARG A 152 -13.35 -5.69 -14.57
CA ARG A 152 -14.30 -6.75 -14.87
C ARG A 152 -13.90 -7.99 -14.09
N VAL A 153 -14.82 -8.53 -13.32
CA VAL A 153 -14.59 -9.64 -12.40
C VAL A 153 -15.51 -10.80 -12.78
N THR A 154 -14.91 -11.96 -13.07
CA THR A 154 -15.65 -13.19 -13.37
C THR A 154 -15.33 -14.19 -12.27
N MET A 155 -16.36 -14.71 -11.59
CA MET A 155 -16.23 -15.62 -10.48
C MET A 155 -16.84 -16.98 -10.83
N SER A 156 -16.12 -18.07 -10.49
CA SER A 156 -16.70 -19.43 -10.67
C SER A 156 -17.86 -19.65 -9.72
N GLN A 157 -17.89 -18.99 -8.58
CA GLN A 157 -19.00 -18.91 -7.65
C GLN A 157 -19.17 -17.46 -7.18
N PRO A 158 -20.34 -16.86 -7.33
CA PRO A 158 -20.58 -15.49 -6.85
C PRO A 158 -20.32 -15.37 -5.35
N GLY A 159 -19.63 -14.30 -4.95
CA GLY A 159 -19.31 -14.01 -3.57
C GLY A 159 -19.02 -12.52 -3.38
N SER A 160 -19.19 -12.04 -2.16
CA SER A 160 -18.88 -10.67 -1.75
C SER A 160 -17.42 -10.59 -1.33
N TYR A 161 -16.64 -9.65 -1.92
CA TYR A 161 -15.20 -9.55 -1.70
C TYR A 161 -14.72 -8.10 -1.62
N TYR A 162 -13.80 -7.84 -0.71
CA TYR A 162 -12.92 -6.68 -0.75
C TYR A 162 -11.73 -6.97 -1.67
N LEU A 163 -11.75 -6.45 -2.89
CA LEU A 163 -10.64 -6.59 -3.83
C LEU A 163 -9.57 -5.54 -3.51
N ARG A 164 -8.65 -5.93 -2.65
CA ARG A 164 -7.61 -5.06 -2.11
C ARG A 164 -6.56 -4.72 -3.16
N GLY A 165 -6.31 -3.44 -3.36
CA GLY A 165 -5.29 -2.89 -4.26
C GLY A 165 -4.14 -2.24 -3.49
N PHE A 166 -4.26 -0.95 -3.13
CA PHE A 166 -3.28 -0.26 -2.31
C PHE A 166 -3.42 -0.62 -0.84
N VAL A 167 -2.28 -0.76 -0.14
CA VAL A 167 -2.23 -0.89 1.32
C VAL A 167 -1.14 0.03 1.85
N GLY A 168 -1.53 0.90 2.77
CA GLY A 168 -0.66 1.85 3.46
C GLY A 168 -0.32 1.37 4.87
N GLU A 169 0.96 1.18 5.14
CA GLU A 169 1.49 0.69 6.41
C GLU A 169 2.09 1.82 7.26
N VAL A 170 2.70 2.80 6.60
CA VAL A 170 3.37 3.94 7.26
C VAL A 170 2.57 5.21 7.02
N TYR A 171 2.16 5.87 8.11
CA TYR A 171 1.47 7.16 8.07
C TYR A 171 2.43 8.31 8.37
N ASP A 172 2.49 9.32 7.48
CA ASP A 172 3.40 10.47 7.62
C ASP A 172 2.69 11.79 8.02
N GLY A 173 1.40 11.72 8.38
CA GLY A 173 0.56 12.89 8.70
C GLY A 173 -0.25 13.40 7.50
N SER A 174 0.16 13.09 6.30
CA SER A 174 -0.48 13.53 5.05
C SER A 174 -0.65 12.40 4.03
N ARG A 175 -0.02 11.26 4.25
CA ARG A 175 -0.04 10.12 3.33
C ARG A 175 0.09 8.80 4.08
N TRP A 176 -0.49 7.80 3.48
CA TRP A 176 -0.21 6.41 3.76
C TRP A 176 0.81 5.88 2.75
N LEU A 177 1.86 5.28 3.22
CA LEU A 177 2.95 4.77 2.41
C LEU A 177 3.13 3.27 2.64
N PRO A 178 3.57 2.51 1.62
CA PRO A 178 4.05 1.15 1.85
C PRO A 178 5.23 1.15 2.80
N GLN A 179 5.54 0.00 3.39
CA GLN A 179 6.70 -0.17 4.24
C GLN A 179 8.00 0.17 3.51
N THR A 180 8.97 0.72 4.24
CA THR A 180 10.23 1.16 3.63
C THR A 180 11.07 -0.01 3.17
N ASN A 181 11.85 0.19 2.09
CA ASN A 181 12.79 -0.83 1.63
C ASN A 181 13.83 -1.21 2.69
N ALA A 182 14.18 -0.29 3.61
CA ALA A 182 15.09 -0.57 4.72
C ALA A 182 14.47 -1.56 5.70
N THR A 183 13.24 -1.31 6.12
CA THR A 183 12.48 -2.21 7.02
C THR A 183 12.26 -3.57 6.38
N LEU A 184 11.82 -3.62 5.11
CA LEU A 184 11.62 -4.87 4.39
C LEU A 184 12.92 -5.67 4.25
N SER A 185 14.04 -4.99 3.91
CA SER A 185 15.34 -5.65 3.80
C SER A 185 15.86 -6.16 5.15
N ALA A 186 15.60 -5.45 6.23
CA ALA A 186 15.96 -5.90 7.59
C ALA A 186 15.17 -7.16 8.02
N ASN A 187 13.99 -7.38 7.44
CA ASN A 187 13.13 -8.54 7.71
C ASN A 187 13.12 -9.58 6.56
N ALA A 188 14.06 -9.48 5.62
CA ALA A 188 14.09 -10.34 4.43
C ALA A 188 14.20 -11.84 4.77
N ASP A 189 14.96 -12.18 5.81
CA ASP A 189 15.09 -13.57 6.29
C ASP A 189 13.76 -14.09 6.85
N THR A 190 13.02 -13.24 7.59
CA THR A 190 11.69 -13.61 8.11
C THR A 190 10.75 -13.94 6.94
N PHE A 191 10.62 -13.06 5.95
CA PHE A 191 9.77 -13.31 4.78
C PHE A 191 10.23 -14.51 3.95
N TYR A 192 11.54 -14.73 3.84
CA TYR A 192 12.07 -15.92 3.17
C TYR A 192 11.55 -17.23 3.81
N TRP A 193 11.63 -17.33 5.14
CA TRP A 193 11.18 -18.54 5.85
C TRP A 193 9.66 -18.67 5.86
N LEU A 194 8.92 -17.56 6.04
CA LEU A 194 7.46 -17.56 5.94
C LEU A 194 7.00 -18.13 4.58
N HIS A 195 7.55 -17.62 3.48
CA HIS A 195 7.17 -18.09 2.14
C HIS A 195 7.67 -19.51 1.86
N HIS A 196 8.81 -19.91 2.43
CA HIS A 196 9.27 -21.31 2.36
C HIS A 196 8.27 -22.28 2.99
N ASP A 197 7.61 -21.86 4.06
CA ASP A 197 6.57 -22.62 4.76
C ASP A 197 5.17 -22.37 4.17
N ALA A 198 5.08 -21.79 2.97
CA ALA A 198 3.85 -21.41 2.29
C ALA A 198 2.94 -20.47 3.11
N PHE A 199 3.52 -19.71 4.04
CA PHE A 199 2.81 -18.68 4.78
C PHE A 199 2.93 -17.33 4.08
N TYR A 200 1.80 -16.73 3.76
CA TYR A 200 1.69 -15.40 3.16
C TYR A 200 0.71 -14.57 3.98
N GLY A 201 1.11 -13.38 4.43
CA GLY A 201 0.22 -12.48 5.18
C GLY A 201 -1.06 -12.12 4.42
N GLN A 202 -0.98 -12.06 3.07
CA GLN A 202 -2.14 -11.81 2.20
C GLN A 202 -3.14 -12.99 2.15
N ALA A 203 -2.72 -14.20 2.54
CA ALA A 203 -3.52 -15.43 2.50
C ALA A 203 -3.69 -16.06 3.89
N GLN A 204 -3.33 -15.34 4.94
CA GLN A 204 -3.22 -15.90 6.29
C GLN A 204 -4.54 -16.49 6.80
N ILE A 205 -5.67 -15.83 6.57
CA ILE A 205 -6.97 -16.31 7.04
C ILE A 205 -7.32 -17.71 6.46
N VAL A 206 -6.91 -17.99 5.21
CA VAL A 206 -7.10 -19.32 4.61
C VAL A 206 -6.20 -20.35 5.27
N GLY A 207 -4.92 -20.01 5.51
CA GLY A 207 -3.99 -20.86 6.26
C GLY A 207 -4.46 -21.17 7.68
N ALA A 208 -4.98 -20.15 8.38
CA ALA A 208 -5.58 -20.31 9.70
C ALA A 208 -6.80 -21.25 9.67
N ALA A 209 -7.69 -21.05 8.69
CA ALA A 209 -8.86 -21.94 8.50
C ALA A 209 -8.45 -23.36 8.19
N GLN A 210 -7.46 -23.58 7.31
CA GLN A 210 -6.93 -24.93 7.03
C GLN A 210 -6.38 -25.63 8.26
N SER A 211 -5.76 -24.85 9.18
CA SER A 211 -5.17 -25.39 10.40
C SER A 211 -6.18 -25.68 11.49
N ALA A 212 -7.21 -24.85 11.66
CA ALA A 212 -8.05 -24.84 12.86
C ALA A 212 -9.53 -25.08 12.63
N ALA A 213 -10.03 -24.81 11.44
CA ALA A 213 -11.45 -24.92 11.10
C ALA A 213 -11.65 -25.28 9.62
N PRO A 214 -11.10 -26.42 9.14
CA PRO A 214 -11.13 -26.76 7.71
C PRO A 214 -12.56 -26.91 7.16
N GLU A 215 -13.53 -27.13 8.02
CA GLU A 215 -14.95 -27.23 7.65
C GLU A 215 -15.57 -25.90 7.20
N VAL A 216 -14.92 -24.74 7.44
CA VAL A 216 -15.39 -23.45 6.91
C VAL A 216 -14.96 -23.23 5.46
N LEU A 217 -14.04 -24.04 4.96
CA LEU A 217 -13.55 -23.95 3.59
C LEU A 217 -14.47 -24.70 2.65
N HIS A 218 -15.28 -23.98 1.89
CA HIS A 218 -16.23 -24.54 0.95
C HIS A 218 -15.74 -24.38 -0.49
N GLY A 219 -14.84 -25.26 -0.92
CA GLY A 219 -14.32 -25.27 -2.28
C GLY A 219 -13.36 -24.13 -2.63
N GLU A 220 -12.92 -24.13 -3.87
CA GLU A 220 -12.07 -23.09 -4.46
C GLU A 220 -12.92 -22.23 -5.38
N ASN A 221 -12.87 -20.91 -5.18
CA ASN A 221 -13.42 -19.94 -6.10
C ASN A 221 -12.31 -19.38 -7.01
N ARG A 222 -12.53 -19.48 -8.31
CA ARG A 222 -11.64 -18.90 -9.31
C ARG A 222 -12.17 -17.53 -9.71
N ILE A 223 -11.43 -16.50 -9.33
CA ILE A 223 -11.76 -15.09 -9.59
C ILE A 223 -10.84 -14.58 -10.69
N THR A 224 -11.37 -14.36 -11.88
CA THR A 224 -10.63 -13.74 -12.98
C THR A 224 -10.91 -12.24 -12.99
N VAL A 225 -9.86 -11.45 -12.82
CA VAL A 225 -9.92 -10.00 -12.85
C VAL A 225 -9.32 -9.49 -14.15
N THR A 226 -10.07 -8.67 -14.88
CA THR A 226 -9.60 -7.95 -16.07
C THR A 226 -9.67 -6.46 -15.80
N ASN A 227 -8.51 -5.82 -15.77
CA ASN A 227 -8.37 -4.40 -15.54
C ASN A 227 -8.77 -3.64 -16.82
N ALA A 228 -9.79 -2.79 -16.71
CA ALA A 228 -10.27 -1.94 -17.81
C ALA A 228 -9.60 -0.56 -17.77
N ALA A 229 -9.70 0.15 -16.62
CA ALA A 229 -9.16 1.50 -16.44
C ALA A 229 -8.45 1.70 -15.09
N ALA A 230 -8.65 0.82 -14.11
CA ALA A 230 -7.99 0.91 -12.80
C ALA A 230 -6.45 0.83 -12.93
N SER A 231 -5.73 1.22 -11.89
CA SER A 231 -4.26 1.11 -11.88
C SER A 231 -3.83 -0.34 -12.06
N SER A 232 -3.11 -0.64 -13.14
CA SER A 232 -2.58 -1.98 -13.43
C SER A 232 -1.33 -2.32 -12.61
N ARG A 233 -0.95 -1.46 -11.67
CA ARG A 233 0.13 -1.68 -10.71
C ARG A 233 -0.20 -2.79 -9.72
N TYR A 234 -1.49 -2.90 -9.36
CA TYR A 234 -1.97 -3.84 -8.34
C TYR A 234 -2.61 -5.06 -8.95
N LEU A 235 -2.46 -6.20 -8.26
CA LEU A 235 -3.31 -7.37 -8.41
C LEU A 235 -4.41 -7.25 -7.35
N TYR A 236 -5.60 -6.80 -7.77
CA TYR A 236 -6.74 -6.67 -6.88
C TYR A 236 -7.21 -8.05 -6.44
N ALA A 237 -6.95 -8.40 -5.18
CA ALA A 237 -7.17 -9.73 -4.65
C ALA A 237 -7.89 -9.67 -3.30
N PRO A 238 -8.77 -10.65 -3.00
CA PRO A 238 -9.50 -10.71 -1.74
C PRO A 238 -8.60 -11.20 -0.58
N TYR A 239 -9.05 -11.00 0.66
CA TYR A 239 -8.41 -11.53 1.86
C TYR A 239 -8.41 -13.07 1.88
N GLU A 240 -9.42 -13.66 1.27
CA GLU A 240 -9.62 -15.10 1.14
C GLU A 240 -8.73 -15.75 0.09
N THR A 241 -7.69 -15.06 -0.38
CA THR A 241 -6.72 -15.61 -1.34
C THR A 241 -6.11 -16.90 -0.78
N MET A 242 -6.09 -17.96 -1.59
CA MET A 242 -5.48 -19.22 -1.21
C MET A 242 -3.95 -19.16 -1.31
N PRO A 243 -3.21 -19.83 -0.41
CA PRO A 243 -1.74 -19.90 -0.49
C PRO A 243 -1.20 -20.44 -1.83
N THR A 244 -2.03 -21.20 -2.55
CA THR A 244 -1.72 -21.75 -3.88
C THR A 244 -2.05 -20.81 -5.04
N SER A 245 -2.56 -19.61 -4.75
CA SER A 245 -2.90 -18.65 -5.79
C SER A 245 -1.68 -18.20 -6.59
N PRO A 246 -1.75 -18.20 -7.94
CA PRO A 246 -0.63 -17.78 -8.78
C PRO A 246 -0.32 -16.29 -8.68
N THR A 247 -1.14 -15.51 -7.99
CA THR A 247 -0.90 -14.08 -7.74
C THR A 247 0.06 -13.81 -6.60
N LEU A 248 0.30 -14.81 -5.72
CA LEU A 248 1.27 -14.70 -4.63
C LEU A 248 2.67 -14.96 -5.18
N ASP A 249 3.56 -13.99 -4.97
CA ASP A 249 4.96 -14.10 -5.40
C ASP A 249 5.84 -14.50 -4.20
N ALA A 250 6.30 -15.75 -4.21
CA ALA A 250 7.19 -16.27 -3.16
C ALA A 250 8.55 -15.56 -3.09
N ALA A 251 8.92 -14.79 -4.12
CA ALA A 251 10.15 -14.00 -4.13
C ALA A 251 9.93 -12.56 -3.65
N ALA A 252 8.68 -12.11 -3.50
CA ALA A 252 8.37 -10.79 -2.99
C ALA A 252 8.79 -10.66 -1.52
N ILE A 253 9.22 -9.47 -1.12
CA ILE A 253 9.46 -9.13 0.28
C ILE A 253 8.32 -8.21 0.71
N GLY A 254 7.61 -8.60 1.77
CA GLY A 254 6.43 -7.87 2.25
C GLY A 254 5.15 -8.67 2.05
N ASP A 255 4.06 -8.18 2.62
CA ASP A 255 2.82 -8.91 2.81
C ASP A 255 1.56 -8.04 2.62
N ALA A 256 1.73 -6.77 2.26
CA ALA A 256 0.63 -5.82 2.15
C ALA A 256 -0.05 -5.91 0.76
N ALA A 257 0.19 -4.95 -0.12
CA ALA A 257 -0.34 -4.97 -1.46
C ALA A 257 0.29 -6.06 -2.34
N GLN A 258 -0.49 -6.66 -3.23
CA GLN A 258 0.03 -7.53 -4.28
C GLN A 258 0.34 -6.70 -5.52
N TYR A 259 1.62 -6.60 -5.88
CA TYR A 259 2.05 -5.82 -7.02
C TYR A 259 2.11 -6.66 -8.29
N ALA A 260 1.54 -6.13 -9.36
CA ALA A 260 1.59 -6.77 -10.66
C ALA A 260 3.02 -6.77 -11.25
N PRO A 261 3.47 -7.89 -11.83
CA PRO A 261 4.78 -7.97 -12.46
C PRO A 261 4.85 -7.15 -13.75
N GLY A 262 6.07 -6.79 -14.14
CA GLY A 262 6.35 -6.15 -15.42
C GLY A 262 6.27 -4.62 -15.41
N LEU A 263 6.64 -4.02 -16.54
CA LEU A 263 6.80 -2.58 -16.67
C LEU A 263 5.47 -1.82 -16.70
N ARG A 264 4.40 -2.45 -17.17
CA ARG A 264 3.05 -1.87 -17.34
C ARG A 264 2.02 -2.55 -16.45
N GLY A 265 2.46 -3.31 -15.44
CA GLY A 265 1.59 -4.12 -14.64
C GLY A 265 0.91 -5.27 -15.41
N GLN A 266 -0.14 -5.81 -14.87
CA GLN A 266 -0.87 -6.94 -15.46
C GLN A 266 -2.35 -6.60 -15.61
N ARG A 267 -2.88 -6.78 -16.81
CA ARG A 267 -4.27 -6.40 -17.12
C ARG A 267 -5.29 -7.54 -16.93
N SER A 268 -4.85 -8.78 -16.95
CA SER A 268 -5.75 -9.92 -16.69
C SER A 268 -5.00 -10.99 -15.93
N TYR A 269 -5.61 -11.52 -14.88
CA TYR A 269 -5.06 -12.54 -14.01
C TYR A 269 -6.18 -13.28 -13.29
N THR A 270 -5.83 -14.41 -12.70
CA THR A 270 -6.76 -15.23 -11.92
C THR A 270 -6.24 -15.38 -10.50
N VAL A 271 -7.12 -15.13 -9.54
CA VAL A 271 -6.91 -15.37 -8.11
C VAL A 271 -7.66 -16.63 -7.73
N LEU A 272 -7.03 -17.49 -6.94
CA LEU A 272 -7.70 -18.59 -6.27
C LEU A 272 -8.08 -18.14 -4.86
N ALA A 273 -9.34 -18.24 -4.49
CA ALA A 273 -9.85 -17.77 -3.21
C ALA A 273 -10.82 -18.78 -2.58
N ALA A 274 -11.00 -18.69 -1.28
CA ALA A 274 -12.10 -19.37 -0.58
C ALA A 274 -13.34 -18.47 -0.57
N ASN A 275 -14.51 -19.04 -0.39
CA ASN A 275 -15.76 -18.29 -0.34
C ASN A 275 -16.08 -17.82 1.09
N ASN A 276 -16.29 -16.52 1.28
CA ASN A 276 -16.88 -15.90 2.47
C ASN A 276 -16.30 -16.31 3.84
N ILE A 277 -15.03 -16.70 3.91
CA ILE A 277 -14.46 -17.14 5.18
C ILE A 277 -14.19 -16.00 6.16
N ILE A 278 -14.10 -14.74 5.69
CA ILE A 278 -14.00 -13.57 6.57
C ILE A 278 -15.14 -13.53 7.59
N VAL A 279 -16.38 -13.83 7.18
CA VAL A 279 -17.53 -13.85 8.10
C VAL A 279 -17.43 -14.95 9.16
N GLN A 280 -16.57 -15.93 8.96
CA GLN A 280 -16.31 -17.06 9.86
C GLN A 280 -15.07 -16.84 10.75
N TYR A 281 -14.45 -15.66 10.73
CA TYR A 281 -13.18 -15.43 11.42
C TYR A 281 -13.21 -15.81 12.91
N GLN A 282 -14.33 -15.62 13.59
CA GLN A 282 -14.48 -15.96 15.01
C GLN A 282 -14.42 -17.47 15.24
N ARG A 283 -14.97 -18.26 14.34
CA ARG A 283 -14.92 -19.72 14.40
C ARG A 283 -13.48 -20.20 14.15
N ILE A 284 -12.79 -19.57 13.19
CA ILE A 284 -11.37 -19.82 12.93
C ILE A 284 -10.53 -19.49 14.16
N ALA A 285 -10.73 -18.30 14.75
CA ALA A 285 -10.03 -17.88 15.97
C ALA A 285 -10.28 -18.83 17.15
N ALA A 286 -11.52 -19.26 17.36
CA ALA A 286 -11.87 -20.22 18.40
C ALA A 286 -11.19 -21.58 18.18
N GLY A 287 -11.11 -22.05 16.92
CA GLY A 287 -10.39 -23.28 16.59
C GLY A 287 -8.90 -23.21 16.86
N LEU A 288 -8.26 -22.04 16.64
CA LEU A 288 -6.84 -21.83 16.93
C LEU A 288 -6.52 -21.88 18.43
N THR A 289 -7.47 -21.52 19.29
CA THR A 289 -7.30 -21.46 20.76
C THR A 289 -7.79 -22.73 21.47
N SER A 290 -8.48 -23.66 20.77
CA SER A 290 -9.04 -24.85 21.39
C SER A 290 -7.97 -25.90 21.67
N ASP A 291 -7.76 -26.22 22.95
CA ASP A 291 -7.21 -27.47 23.54
C ASP A 291 -5.85 -28.01 23.06
N ALA A 292 -5.05 -27.27 22.32
CA ALA A 292 -3.73 -27.74 21.94
C ALA A 292 -2.71 -27.51 23.08
N VAL A 293 -2.18 -28.58 23.63
CA VAL A 293 -1.06 -28.56 24.58
C VAL A 293 0.19 -27.89 23.98
N LEU A 294 0.29 -27.90 22.65
CA LEU A 294 1.33 -27.21 21.89
C LEU A 294 0.71 -26.41 20.73
N PRO A 295 1.24 -25.22 20.42
CA PRO A 295 0.82 -24.47 19.26
C PRO A 295 0.96 -25.32 17.99
N SER A 296 -0.03 -25.23 17.08
CA SER A 296 0.08 -25.87 15.76
C SER A 296 1.31 -25.35 15.00
N ALA A 297 1.77 -26.11 14.00
CA ALA A 297 2.86 -25.64 13.14
C ALA A 297 2.54 -24.28 12.49
N PHE A 298 1.28 -24.07 12.14
CA PHE A 298 0.79 -22.79 11.62
C PHE A 298 1.01 -21.64 12.62
N LEU A 299 0.63 -21.81 13.91
CA LEU A 299 0.81 -20.78 14.94
C LEU A 299 2.28 -20.51 15.26
N GLN A 300 3.16 -21.51 15.11
CA GLN A 300 4.62 -21.29 15.26
C GLN A 300 5.17 -20.38 14.15
N THR A 301 4.75 -20.63 12.90
CA THR A 301 5.13 -19.81 11.74
C THR A 301 4.48 -18.42 11.84
N GLU A 302 3.19 -18.36 12.19
CA GLU A 302 2.46 -17.11 12.41
C GLU A 302 3.11 -16.23 13.46
N GLY A 303 3.62 -16.80 14.55
CA GLY A 303 4.28 -16.04 15.61
C GLY A 303 5.51 -15.24 15.16
N ALA A 304 6.19 -15.63 14.09
CA ALA A 304 7.24 -14.82 13.49
C ALA A 304 6.67 -13.63 12.72
N TYR A 305 5.59 -13.85 11.98
CA TYR A 305 4.86 -12.80 11.27
C TYR A 305 4.17 -11.82 12.22
N ASN A 306 3.51 -12.32 13.28
CA ASN A 306 2.88 -11.52 14.32
C ASN A 306 3.87 -10.51 14.93
N ARG A 307 5.07 -10.95 15.33
CA ARG A 307 6.11 -10.04 15.84
C ARG A 307 6.50 -8.94 14.85
N TYR A 308 6.60 -9.27 13.57
CA TYR A 308 6.85 -8.29 12.52
C TYR A 308 5.71 -7.26 12.47
N VAL A 309 4.47 -7.70 12.38
CA VAL A 309 3.28 -6.84 12.27
C VAL A 309 3.17 -5.89 13.47
N TYR A 310 3.33 -6.40 14.70
CA TYR A 310 3.30 -5.57 15.91
C TYR A 310 4.45 -4.54 15.96
N THR A 311 5.57 -4.85 15.33
CA THR A 311 6.72 -3.92 15.27
C THR A 311 6.46 -2.77 14.28
N VAL A 312 5.80 -3.03 13.16
CA VAL A 312 5.71 -2.06 12.04
C VAL A 312 4.36 -1.36 11.94
N ASP A 313 3.25 -2.04 12.31
CA ASP A 313 1.89 -1.56 12.03
C ASP A 313 1.15 -1.01 13.27
N THR A 314 1.88 -0.70 14.35
CA THR A 314 1.35 -0.04 15.56
C THR A 314 1.86 1.39 15.75
N ALA A 315 2.69 1.89 14.84
CA ALA A 315 3.26 3.23 14.94
C ALA A 315 2.16 4.31 14.92
N LEU A 316 2.21 5.22 15.90
CA LEU A 316 1.24 6.31 16.08
C LEU A 316 1.97 7.63 16.31
N PRO A 317 1.65 8.73 15.60
CA PRO A 317 2.21 10.05 15.85
C PRO A 317 1.90 10.52 17.29
N PRO A 318 2.86 11.15 18.01
CA PRO A 318 2.68 11.54 19.42
C PRO A 318 1.53 12.52 19.65
N GLU A 319 1.31 13.45 18.72
CA GLU A 319 0.21 14.42 18.80
C GLU A 319 -1.14 13.73 18.72
N LEU A 320 -1.27 12.79 17.78
CA LEU A 320 -2.47 11.99 17.60
C LEU A 320 -2.68 11.03 18.78
N ASP A 321 -1.63 10.43 19.35
CA ASP A 321 -1.72 9.64 20.59
C ASP A 321 -2.31 10.44 21.75
N SER A 322 -1.84 11.67 21.92
CA SER A 322 -2.32 12.55 22.98
C SER A 322 -3.80 12.91 22.81
N PHE A 323 -4.22 13.23 21.59
CA PHE A 323 -5.61 13.51 21.24
C PHE A 323 -6.52 12.28 21.47
N LEU A 324 -6.12 11.11 20.96
CA LEU A 324 -6.93 9.89 21.08
C LEU A 324 -7.04 9.41 22.53
N ARG A 325 -6.02 9.65 23.36
CA ARG A 325 -6.06 9.35 24.80
C ARG A 325 -7.15 10.15 25.52
N GLU A 326 -7.34 11.40 25.16
CA GLU A 326 -8.42 12.23 25.68
C GLU A 326 -9.79 11.73 25.25
N LYS A 327 -9.93 11.31 23.98
CA LYS A 327 -11.23 10.98 23.37
C LYS A 327 -11.66 9.53 23.57
N LEU A 328 -10.73 8.58 23.51
CA LEU A 328 -11.03 7.14 23.55
C LEU A 328 -10.78 6.49 24.93
N GLY A 329 -10.21 7.23 25.88
CA GLY A 329 -9.95 6.75 27.24
C GLY A 329 -8.70 5.87 27.34
N ALA A 330 -8.53 5.21 28.49
CA ALA A 330 -7.31 4.46 28.82
C ALA A 330 -7.28 3.06 28.19
N TYR A 331 -6.07 2.57 27.92
CA TYR A 331 -5.74 1.19 27.60
C TYR A 331 -4.84 0.58 28.66
N THR A 332 -4.68 -0.74 28.70
CA THR A 332 -3.71 -1.39 29.57
C THR A 332 -2.33 -1.48 28.89
N VAL A 333 -1.27 -1.52 29.69
CA VAL A 333 0.10 -1.73 29.21
C VAL A 333 0.68 -2.94 29.92
N GLU A 334 1.06 -3.96 29.18
CA GLU A 334 1.71 -5.18 29.66
C GLU A 334 2.98 -5.40 28.85
N ASP A 335 4.10 -5.67 29.50
CA ASP A 335 5.42 -5.86 28.84
C ASP A 335 5.82 -4.75 27.85
N GLY A 336 5.40 -3.50 28.13
CA GLY A 336 5.67 -2.34 27.30
C GLY A 336 4.79 -2.21 26.06
N GLN A 337 3.85 -3.14 25.83
CA GLN A 337 2.88 -3.11 24.75
C GLN A 337 1.50 -2.69 25.25
N ARG A 338 0.73 -2.04 24.40
CA ARG A 338 -0.67 -1.69 24.68
C ARG A 338 -1.54 -2.90 24.43
N HIS A 339 -2.45 -3.17 25.35
CA HIS A 339 -3.43 -4.24 25.22
C HIS A 339 -4.83 -3.68 25.40
N PHE A 340 -5.71 -4.08 24.50
CA PHE A 340 -7.12 -3.72 24.55
C PHE A 340 -7.97 -4.81 23.91
N ASP A 341 -9.17 -5.01 24.39
CA ASP A 341 -10.11 -5.99 23.85
C ASP A 341 -10.57 -5.58 22.45
N TYR A 342 -10.46 -6.48 21.47
CA TYR A 342 -10.81 -6.23 20.08
C TYR A 342 -12.27 -5.78 19.89
N GLN A 343 -13.21 -6.36 20.63
CA GLN A 343 -14.62 -6.02 20.48
C GLN A 343 -14.90 -4.62 21.04
N LYS A 344 -14.32 -4.31 22.21
CA LYS A 344 -14.42 -2.96 22.78
C LYS A 344 -13.75 -1.91 21.89
N ALA A 345 -12.59 -2.22 21.29
CA ALA A 345 -11.94 -1.33 20.36
C ALA A 345 -12.85 -1.01 19.17
N LYS A 346 -13.42 -2.04 18.53
CA LYS A 346 -14.36 -1.88 17.42
C LYS A 346 -15.60 -1.08 17.81
N GLN A 347 -16.18 -1.36 18.98
CA GLN A 347 -17.33 -0.61 19.49
C GLN A 347 -17.01 0.86 19.71
N ASN A 348 -15.88 1.15 20.38
CA ASN A 348 -15.46 2.52 20.66
C ASN A 348 -15.17 3.30 19.37
N ILE A 349 -14.50 2.68 18.41
CA ILE A 349 -14.17 3.31 17.12
C ILE A 349 -15.45 3.65 16.34
N LEU A 350 -16.36 2.67 16.20
CA LEU A 350 -17.64 2.91 15.52
C LEU A 350 -18.48 3.96 16.25
N PHE A 351 -18.59 3.86 17.57
CA PHE A 351 -19.32 4.84 18.37
C PHE A 351 -18.77 6.25 18.20
N TYR A 352 -17.44 6.41 18.29
CA TYR A 352 -16.81 7.72 18.15
C TYR A 352 -17.06 8.30 16.76
N LEU A 353 -16.75 7.54 15.70
CA LEU A 353 -16.88 8.03 14.32
C LEU A 353 -18.34 8.31 13.95
N SER A 354 -19.28 7.48 14.38
CA SER A 354 -20.71 7.72 14.12
C SER A 354 -21.31 8.89 14.90
N THR A 355 -20.71 9.22 16.06
CA THR A 355 -21.19 10.30 16.92
C THR A 355 -20.61 11.65 16.55
N TYR A 356 -19.34 11.69 16.21
CA TYR A 356 -18.58 12.95 16.05
C TYR A 356 -18.19 13.27 14.61
N ALA A 357 -18.37 12.36 13.67
CA ALA A 357 -18.03 12.61 12.28
C ALA A 357 -19.28 12.55 11.37
N THR A 358 -19.31 13.42 10.36
CA THR A 358 -20.36 13.49 9.34
C THR A 358 -19.83 12.99 8.01
N TYR A 359 -20.56 12.06 7.38
CA TYR A 359 -20.18 11.58 6.05
C TYR A 359 -20.55 12.61 4.97
N SER A 360 -19.56 12.98 4.16
CA SER A 360 -19.75 13.86 3.00
C SER A 360 -18.69 13.61 1.96
N GLU A 361 -19.07 13.45 0.71
CA GLU A 361 -18.16 13.33 -0.42
C GLU A 361 -17.63 14.68 -0.92
N SER A 362 -18.21 15.78 -0.42
CA SER A 362 -17.78 17.13 -0.75
C SER A 362 -17.07 17.76 0.45
N VAL A 363 -15.74 17.67 0.43
CA VAL A 363 -14.89 18.21 1.49
C VAL A 363 -13.79 19.09 0.90
N SER A 364 -13.26 20.00 1.71
CA SER A 364 -12.09 20.79 1.33
C SER A 364 -10.82 20.01 1.60
N PRO A 365 -9.82 20.06 0.72
CA PRO A 365 -8.51 19.45 0.98
C PRO A 365 -7.87 20.01 2.25
N VAL A 366 -7.15 19.17 2.99
CA VAL A 366 -6.41 19.58 4.18
C VAL A 366 -5.22 20.45 3.78
N PRO A 367 -5.00 21.61 4.45
CA PRO A 367 -3.87 22.47 4.14
C PRO A 367 -2.51 21.77 4.33
N PRO A 368 -1.50 22.10 3.52
CA PRO A 368 -0.16 21.54 3.67
C PRO A 368 0.42 21.75 5.08
N GLY A 369 1.01 20.70 5.63
CA GLY A 369 1.64 20.75 6.97
C GLY A 369 0.68 20.53 8.14
N VAL A 370 -0.60 20.29 7.88
CA VAL A 370 -1.60 19.89 8.87
C VAL A 370 -1.76 18.38 8.81
N ASP A 371 -1.82 17.71 9.96
CA ASP A 371 -2.09 16.28 10.03
C ASP A 371 -3.51 15.97 9.57
N PHE A 372 -3.63 15.04 8.62
CA PHE A 372 -4.90 14.73 7.98
C PHE A 372 -5.93 14.16 8.95
N VAL A 373 -5.51 13.21 9.81
CA VAL A 373 -6.41 12.55 10.76
C VAL A 373 -6.84 13.50 11.86
N LEU A 374 -5.91 14.32 12.41
CA LEU A 374 -6.27 15.36 13.38
C LEU A 374 -7.19 16.42 12.78
N SER A 375 -6.93 16.85 11.54
CA SER A 375 -7.81 17.79 10.84
C SER A 375 -9.23 17.25 10.67
N PHE A 376 -9.38 15.94 10.45
CA PHE A 376 -10.68 15.30 10.38
C PHE A 376 -11.33 15.17 11.76
N LEU A 377 -10.62 14.64 12.77
CA LEU A 377 -11.20 14.30 14.07
C LEU A 377 -11.44 15.50 14.98
N ASP A 378 -10.57 16.51 14.96
CA ASP A 378 -10.64 17.69 15.83
C ASP A 378 -11.10 18.96 15.08
N GLY A 379 -10.98 18.95 13.74
CA GLY A 379 -11.27 20.09 12.89
C GLY A 379 -12.64 20.01 12.21
N ALA A 380 -12.64 19.59 10.93
CA ALA A 380 -13.81 19.65 10.07
C ALA A 380 -14.91 18.64 10.47
N GLN A 381 -14.52 17.51 11.05
CA GLN A 381 -15.40 16.39 11.44
C GLN A 381 -16.32 15.92 10.28
N THR A 382 -15.92 16.22 9.05
CA THR A 382 -16.66 15.91 7.82
C THR A 382 -15.71 15.27 6.84
N GLY A 383 -16.08 14.11 6.29
CA GLY A 383 -15.24 13.33 5.39
C GLY A 383 -15.98 12.16 4.75
N TYR A 384 -15.30 11.45 3.91
CA TYR A 384 -15.75 10.22 3.27
C TYR A 384 -14.84 9.05 3.66
N ASP A 385 -15.01 7.89 3.04
CA ASP A 385 -14.33 6.64 3.41
C ASP A 385 -12.82 6.76 3.68
N VAL A 386 -12.08 7.52 2.86
CA VAL A 386 -10.63 7.79 3.06
C VAL A 386 -10.35 8.41 4.44
N HIS A 387 -11.18 9.36 4.88
CA HIS A 387 -11.06 10.01 6.19
C HIS A 387 -11.39 9.03 7.33
N TYR A 388 -12.50 8.32 7.18
CA TYR A 388 -12.96 7.34 8.15
C TYR A 388 -11.97 6.18 8.32
N ALA A 389 -11.48 5.61 7.20
CA ALA A 389 -10.52 4.51 7.21
C ALA A 389 -9.18 4.93 7.85
N SER A 390 -8.67 6.12 7.50
CA SER A 390 -7.43 6.66 8.09
C SER A 390 -7.56 6.88 9.59
N ALA A 391 -8.67 7.48 10.04
CA ALA A 391 -8.95 7.69 11.45
C ALA A 391 -9.08 6.37 12.22
N ALA A 392 -9.83 5.40 11.68
CA ALA A 392 -10.01 4.10 12.29
C ALA A 392 -8.70 3.33 12.42
N ALA A 393 -7.81 3.39 11.41
CA ALA A 393 -6.48 2.77 11.48
C ALA A 393 -5.65 3.35 12.63
N MET A 394 -5.66 4.68 12.82
CA MET A 394 -4.98 5.32 13.94
C MET A 394 -5.62 5.00 15.28
N MET A 395 -6.95 4.86 15.35
CA MET A 395 -7.65 4.46 16.57
C MET A 395 -7.36 3.00 16.97
N PHE A 396 -7.24 2.07 16.01
CA PHE A 396 -6.77 0.71 16.32
C PHE A 396 -5.35 0.71 16.85
N ARG A 397 -4.44 1.46 16.20
CA ARG A 397 -3.04 1.61 16.65
C ARG A 397 -2.96 2.24 18.04
N TYR A 398 -3.86 3.16 18.35
CA TYR A 398 -3.97 3.72 19.70
C TYR A 398 -4.23 2.65 20.75
N TYR A 399 -5.07 1.66 20.45
CA TYR A 399 -5.32 0.52 21.33
C TYR A 399 -4.23 -0.57 21.30
N GLY A 400 -3.17 -0.39 20.53
CA GLY A 400 -2.09 -1.37 20.36
C GLY A 400 -2.44 -2.49 19.40
N ILE A 401 -3.54 -2.36 18.65
CA ILE A 401 -3.96 -3.31 17.63
C ILE A 401 -3.34 -2.89 16.30
N PRO A 402 -2.49 -3.75 15.66
CA PRO A 402 -1.92 -3.41 14.38
C PRO A 402 -3.01 -3.15 13.33
N ALA A 403 -2.86 -2.07 12.58
CA ALA A 403 -3.85 -1.67 11.59
C ALA A 403 -3.21 -0.97 10.41
N ARG A 404 -3.81 -1.12 9.23
CA ARG A 404 -3.37 -0.54 7.97
C ARG A 404 -4.55 0.12 7.25
N TYR A 405 -4.23 1.09 6.44
CA TYR A 405 -5.16 1.71 5.51
C TYR A 405 -5.19 0.93 4.21
N ALA A 406 -6.35 0.63 3.68
CA ALA A 406 -6.49 -0.12 2.44
C ALA A 406 -7.44 0.59 1.46
N GLU A 407 -7.14 0.49 0.16
CA GLU A 407 -7.97 0.94 -0.94
C GLU A 407 -8.14 -0.16 -1.97
N GLY A 408 -9.27 -0.17 -2.64
CA GLY A 408 -9.55 -1.10 -3.72
C GLY A 408 -10.98 -1.02 -4.23
N PHE A 409 -11.53 -2.16 -4.63
CA PHE A 409 -12.89 -2.23 -5.18
C PHE A 409 -13.73 -3.23 -4.40
N LEU A 410 -15.01 -2.91 -4.20
CA LEU A 410 -15.95 -3.79 -3.54
C LEU A 410 -16.74 -4.59 -4.58
N VAL A 411 -16.82 -5.90 -4.36
CA VAL A 411 -17.91 -6.75 -4.86
C VAL A 411 -18.88 -6.90 -3.71
N THR A 412 -19.99 -6.19 -3.76
CA THR A 412 -20.95 -6.14 -2.66
C THR A 412 -21.77 -7.43 -2.56
N LYS A 413 -22.44 -7.64 -1.41
CA LYS A 413 -23.38 -8.77 -1.28
C LYS A 413 -24.54 -8.68 -2.27
N ASP A 414 -24.97 -7.45 -2.63
CA ASP A 414 -26.02 -7.22 -3.60
C ASP A 414 -25.56 -7.56 -5.02
N ASP A 415 -24.31 -7.24 -5.37
CA ASP A 415 -23.70 -7.67 -6.63
C ASP A 415 -23.64 -9.20 -6.71
N ALA A 416 -23.11 -9.83 -5.67
CA ALA A 416 -22.99 -11.28 -5.60
C ALA A 416 -24.35 -12.00 -5.73
N SER A 417 -25.41 -11.44 -5.12
CA SER A 417 -26.77 -11.99 -5.13
C SER A 417 -27.44 -12.01 -6.52
N ARG A 418 -26.98 -11.12 -7.42
CA ARG A 418 -27.54 -10.95 -8.78
C ARG A 418 -26.79 -11.77 -9.83
N LEU A 419 -25.60 -12.26 -9.51
CA LEU A 419 -24.72 -12.94 -10.47
C LEU A 419 -25.00 -14.43 -10.53
N GLN A 420 -24.80 -14.99 -11.73
CA GLN A 420 -24.72 -16.41 -11.95
C GLN A 420 -23.24 -16.87 -11.96
N PRO A 421 -22.95 -18.14 -11.62
CA PRO A 421 -21.60 -18.69 -11.74
C PRO A 421 -21.01 -18.48 -13.13
N GLY A 422 -19.81 -17.90 -13.21
CA GLY A 422 -19.13 -17.61 -14.47
C GLY A 422 -19.59 -16.33 -15.19
N GLU A 423 -20.55 -15.61 -14.65
CA GLU A 423 -20.96 -14.30 -15.16
C GLU A 423 -19.94 -13.21 -14.80
N THR A 424 -19.81 -12.22 -15.67
CA THR A 424 -18.85 -11.11 -15.49
C THR A 424 -19.55 -9.89 -14.89
N LEU A 425 -19.12 -9.50 -13.70
CA LEU A 425 -19.47 -8.23 -13.06
C LEU A 425 -18.57 -7.12 -13.58
N THR A 426 -19.13 -5.97 -13.91
CA THR A 426 -18.37 -4.75 -14.18
C THR A 426 -18.40 -3.86 -12.94
N LEU A 427 -17.24 -3.60 -12.35
CA LEU A 427 -17.03 -2.62 -11.30
C LEU A 427 -16.62 -1.31 -11.95
N ASN A 428 -17.37 -0.27 -11.68
CA ASN A 428 -17.07 1.09 -12.14
C ASN A 428 -16.37 1.91 -11.05
N GLY A 429 -16.15 3.21 -11.28
CA GLY A 429 -15.51 4.08 -10.28
C GLY A 429 -16.28 4.16 -8.97
N THR A 430 -17.61 4.00 -8.97
CA THR A 430 -18.42 4.03 -7.75
C THR A 430 -18.24 2.80 -6.86
N SER A 431 -17.62 1.74 -7.38
CA SER A 431 -17.22 0.55 -6.61
C SER A 431 -15.88 0.74 -5.90
N GLY A 432 -15.15 1.83 -6.16
CA GLY A 432 -13.93 2.20 -5.47
C GLY A 432 -14.22 2.59 -4.02
N HIS A 433 -13.40 2.09 -3.09
CA HIS A 433 -13.61 2.27 -1.66
C HIS A 433 -12.31 2.20 -0.87
N ALA A 434 -12.28 2.90 0.28
CA ALA A 434 -11.21 2.85 1.26
C ALA A 434 -11.74 2.35 2.60
N TRP A 435 -11.00 1.44 3.23
CA TRP A 435 -11.38 0.84 4.52
C TRP A 435 -10.16 0.65 5.41
N VAL A 436 -10.38 0.35 6.69
CA VAL A 436 -9.31 -0.08 7.59
C VAL A 436 -9.22 -1.59 7.62
N GLU A 437 -8.00 -2.13 7.62
CA GLU A 437 -7.75 -3.51 8.01
C GLU A 437 -7.02 -3.55 9.34
N TYR A 438 -7.44 -4.44 10.25
CA TYR A 438 -6.80 -4.68 11.53
C TYR A 438 -6.29 -6.12 11.60
N TYR A 439 -5.24 -6.33 12.37
CA TYR A 439 -4.67 -7.65 12.55
C TYR A 439 -5.34 -8.37 13.73
N GLN A 440 -5.91 -9.54 13.47
CA GLN A 440 -6.45 -10.44 14.47
C GLN A 440 -5.45 -11.57 14.69
N ASP A 441 -4.89 -11.67 15.90
CA ASP A 441 -3.89 -12.67 16.22
C ASP A 441 -4.28 -14.09 15.80
N GLY A 442 -3.35 -14.77 15.13
CA GLY A 442 -3.54 -16.09 14.54
C GLY A 442 -4.36 -16.11 13.26
N VAL A 443 -5.37 -15.26 13.12
CA VAL A 443 -6.29 -15.23 11.97
C VAL A 443 -5.72 -14.44 10.80
N GLY A 444 -5.08 -13.29 11.09
CA GLY A 444 -4.51 -12.39 10.11
C GLY A 444 -5.28 -11.09 9.92
N TRP A 445 -5.08 -10.46 8.77
CA TRP A 445 -5.68 -9.19 8.44
C TRP A 445 -7.16 -9.33 8.09
N LEU A 446 -7.99 -8.51 8.73
CA LEU A 446 -9.44 -8.48 8.54
C LEU A 446 -9.89 -7.07 8.18
N PRO A 447 -10.75 -6.89 7.17
CA PRO A 447 -11.34 -5.60 6.88
C PRO A 447 -12.32 -5.21 7.99
N PHE A 448 -12.37 -3.91 8.29
CA PHE A 448 -13.33 -3.35 9.23
C PHE A 448 -13.94 -2.10 8.64
N GLU A 449 -15.26 -2.12 8.47
CA GLU A 449 -16.00 -1.03 7.87
C GLU A 449 -16.41 -0.01 8.91
N VAL A 450 -16.16 1.26 8.61
CA VAL A 450 -16.48 2.39 9.50
C VAL A 450 -17.20 3.54 8.79
N ALA A 451 -17.22 3.53 7.46
CA ALA A 451 -17.91 4.56 6.68
C ALA A 451 -19.43 4.29 6.67
N PRO A 452 -20.28 5.24 7.09
CA PRO A 452 -21.72 5.00 7.29
C PRO A 452 -22.46 4.42 6.08
N GLY A 453 -22.12 4.86 4.86
CA GLY A 453 -22.75 4.36 3.63
C GLY A 453 -22.41 2.91 3.28
N TYR A 454 -21.37 2.34 3.90
CA TYR A 454 -20.82 1.02 3.56
C TYR A 454 -20.98 -0.04 4.65
N LEU A 455 -21.46 0.35 5.84
CA LEU A 455 -21.65 -0.58 6.98
C LEU A 455 -22.48 -1.83 6.68
N SER A 456 -23.36 -1.76 5.71
CA SER A 456 -24.21 -2.89 5.29
C SER A 456 -23.91 -3.42 3.89
N ALA A 457 -22.94 -2.85 3.17
CA ALA A 457 -22.66 -3.21 1.77
C ALA A 457 -22.04 -4.61 1.63
N MET A 458 -21.21 -4.98 2.59
CA MET A 458 -20.49 -6.26 2.58
C MET A 458 -21.14 -7.28 3.51
N GLU A 459 -20.87 -8.55 3.29
CA GLU A 459 -21.19 -9.59 4.25
C GLU A 459 -20.29 -9.44 5.50
N GLN A 460 -20.89 -9.62 6.67
CA GLN A 460 -20.23 -9.36 7.96
C GLN A 460 -20.49 -10.49 8.94
N ALA A 461 -19.55 -10.75 9.84
CA ALA A 461 -19.74 -11.64 10.97
C ALA A 461 -20.87 -11.13 11.89
N GLU A 462 -21.60 -12.04 12.53
CA GLU A 462 -22.78 -11.68 13.37
C GLU A 462 -22.45 -10.64 14.45
N THR A 463 -21.31 -10.78 15.13
CA THR A 463 -20.90 -9.82 16.17
C THR A 463 -20.70 -8.42 15.59
N TYR A 464 -20.15 -8.33 14.39
CA TYR A 464 -19.98 -7.03 13.74
C TYR A 464 -21.33 -6.43 13.30
N ARG A 465 -22.24 -7.25 12.80
CA ARG A 465 -23.62 -6.82 12.47
C ARG A 465 -24.31 -6.23 13.69
N SER A 466 -24.17 -6.87 14.87
CA SER A 466 -24.77 -6.39 16.11
C SER A 466 -24.19 -5.03 16.50
N ILE A 467 -22.89 -4.84 16.40
CA ILE A 467 -22.23 -3.56 16.72
C ILE A 467 -22.67 -2.46 15.74
N SER A 468 -22.61 -2.72 14.44
CA SER A 468 -22.99 -1.74 13.41
C SER A 468 -24.49 -1.40 13.46
N GLY A 469 -25.33 -2.38 13.81
CA GLY A 469 -26.77 -2.17 14.02
C GLY A 469 -27.08 -1.24 15.17
N LEU A 470 -26.39 -1.34 16.28
CA LEU A 470 -26.54 -0.43 17.42
C LEU A 470 -26.17 1.02 17.06
N VAL A 471 -25.07 1.20 16.33
CA VAL A 471 -24.61 2.51 15.88
C VAL A 471 -25.56 3.09 14.82
N GLY A 472 -26.00 2.29 13.86
CA GLY A 472 -26.91 2.71 12.79
C GLY A 472 -28.27 3.17 13.30
N HIS A 473 -28.78 2.59 14.38
CA HIS A 473 -30.07 3.00 14.99
C HIS A 473 -29.97 4.35 15.71
N SER A 474 -28.82 4.67 16.32
CA SER A 474 -28.60 5.97 16.94
C SER A 474 -28.54 7.12 15.92
N SER A 475 -28.03 6.87 14.73
CA SER A 475 -27.95 7.86 13.64
C SER A 475 -29.34 8.16 13.03
N SER A 476 -30.25 7.20 12.99
CA SER A 476 -31.62 7.40 12.47
C SER A 476 -32.54 8.15 13.42
N CYS A 477 -32.25 8.14 14.72
CA CYS A 477 -33.02 8.91 15.70
C CYS A 477 -32.75 10.42 15.68
N LEU A 478 -31.62 10.86 15.10
CA LEU A 478 -31.29 12.29 15.02
C LEU A 478 -31.86 12.99 13.77
N LEU A 479 -32.55 12.26 12.88
CA LEU A 479 -33.22 12.83 11.70
C LEU A 479 -34.69 13.25 11.94
N TYR A 480 -35.20 13.10 13.17
CA TYR A 480 -36.58 13.47 13.53
C TYR A 480 -36.67 14.24 14.85
N THR A 481 -35.85 15.27 15.04
CA THR A 481 -36.12 16.33 16.03
C THR A 481 -35.86 17.70 15.44
#